data_7d9d7131d1e54f8e9cfeead7d46a7f08
#
_entry.id   7d9d7131d1e54f8e9cfeead7d46a7f08
#
_cell.length_a   1.000
_cell.length_b   1.000
_cell.length_c   1.000
_cell.angle_alpha   90.00
_cell.angle_beta   90.00
_cell.angle_gamma   90.00
#
_symmetry.space_group_name_H-M   'P 1'
#
loop_
_entity.id
_entity.type
_entity.pdbx_description
1 polymer ?
#
loop_
_entity_poly.entity_id
_entity_poly.type
_entity_poly.pdbx_seq_one_letter_code
_entity_poly.pdbx_strand_id
1 'polypeptide(L)'
;IQYNLDELEEEFHEGVETLKKLTFIDSEEYIFKAQAEGKKILAEGAQGSLLDIDFGTYPFVTSSNTTAAGACTGLGVAPNKIERVLGIFKAYTTRVGSGPFPTELFDEDGARMAKVGNEFGATTGRPRRCGWLDLVALKYAVQINGVTELMMMKADVLSGFDNIKVCTAYKYKGEEIQHLPYNIEEEYVTPLYTEMKGWSKDLTKLSKAEELPATLNDYIAFLEEQLNVPIKIVSVGPDRLQTIHR
;
A
#
# COMPACT_ATOMS: atom_id res chain seq x y z
N ILE A 1 -31.31 -18.09 -15.19
CA ILE A 1 -31.45 -17.46 -13.86
C ILE A 1 -32.85 -16.85 -13.88
N GLN A 2 -33.73 -17.29 -12.97
CA GLN A 2 -35.03 -16.66 -12.79
C GLN A 2 -34.89 -15.58 -11.71
N TYR A 3 -35.31 -14.38 -12.03
CA TYR A 3 -35.39 -13.27 -11.09
C TYR A 3 -36.85 -13.01 -10.72
N ASN A 4 -37.12 -12.76 -9.45
CA ASN A 4 -38.38 -12.20 -8.99
C ASN A 4 -38.27 -10.67 -9.10
N LEU A 5 -38.87 -10.09 -10.14
CA LEU A 5 -38.76 -8.67 -10.42
C LEU A 5 -39.46 -7.82 -9.34
N ASP A 6 -40.59 -8.28 -8.82
CA ASP A 6 -41.36 -7.54 -7.80
C ASP A 6 -40.54 -7.41 -6.50
N GLU A 7 -39.87 -8.49 -6.09
CA GLU A 7 -39.00 -8.49 -4.90
C GLU A 7 -37.78 -7.58 -5.08
N LEU A 8 -37.14 -7.62 -6.27
CA LEU A 8 -35.98 -6.74 -6.56
C LEU A 8 -36.39 -5.27 -6.64
N GLU A 9 -37.59 -4.97 -7.13
CA GLU A 9 -38.12 -3.61 -7.20
C GLU A 9 -38.43 -3.09 -5.78
N GLU A 10 -38.99 -3.91 -4.91
CA GLU A 10 -39.22 -3.56 -3.51
C GLU A 10 -37.91 -3.27 -2.78
N GLU A 11 -36.89 -4.14 -2.90
CA GLU A 11 -35.56 -3.93 -2.33
C GLU A 11 -34.90 -2.63 -2.85
N PHE A 12 -35.04 -2.36 -4.15
CA PHE A 12 -34.55 -1.12 -4.75
C PHE A 12 -35.20 0.13 -4.13
N HIS A 13 -36.52 0.12 -3.98
CA HIS A 13 -37.23 1.25 -3.39
C HIS A 13 -36.89 1.44 -1.91
N GLU A 14 -36.75 0.37 -1.13
CA GLU A 14 -36.26 0.46 0.25
C GLU A 14 -34.84 1.05 0.32
N GLY A 15 -33.97 0.66 -0.62
CA GLY A 15 -32.63 1.24 -0.77
C GLY A 15 -32.68 2.75 -1.04
N VAL A 16 -33.57 3.18 -1.95
CA VAL A 16 -33.77 4.60 -2.27
C VAL A 16 -34.27 5.38 -1.05
N GLU A 17 -35.24 4.85 -0.31
CA GLU A 17 -35.74 5.49 0.93
C GLU A 17 -34.65 5.57 2.02
N THR A 18 -33.73 4.62 2.03
CA THR A 18 -32.56 4.67 2.92
C THR A 18 -31.59 5.77 2.51
N LEU A 19 -31.30 5.90 1.22
CA LEU A 19 -30.44 6.96 0.68
C LEU A 19 -31.02 8.35 0.94
N LYS A 20 -32.34 8.54 0.84
CA LYS A 20 -33.00 9.83 1.10
C LYS A 20 -32.77 10.34 2.53
N LYS A 21 -32.37 9.49 3.49
CA LYS A 21 -32.02 9.88 4.84
C LYS A 21 -30.62 10.49 4.95
N LEU A 22 -29.79 10.35 3.92
CA LEU A 22 -28.44 10.91 3.87
C LEU A 22 -28.50 12.38 3.39
N THR A 23 -27.49 13.14 3.79
CA THR A 23 -27.32 14.50 3.28
C THR A 23 -26.53 14.44 1.97
N PHE A 24 -27.15 14.80 0.87
CA PHE A 24 -26.48 14.99 -0.42
C PHE A 24 -25.86 16.38 -0.47
N ILE A 25 -24.67 16.45 -1.00
CA ILE A 25 -23.91 17.70 -1.12
C ILE A 25 -23.39 17.87 -2.56
N ASP A 26 -23.12 19.10 -2.93
CA ASP A 26 -22.21 19.44 -4.02
C ASP A 26 -20.80 19.32 -3.45
N SER A 27 -20.05 18.31 -3.89
CA SER A 27 -18.79 17.94 -3.26
C SER A 27 -17.71 18.99 -3.46
N GLU A 28 -17.63 19.59 -4.64
CA GLU A 28 -16.64 20.61 -4.98
C GLU A 28 -16.86 21.87 -4.13
N GLU A 29 -18.10 22.35 -4.09
CA GLU A 29 -18.45 23.55 -3.30
C GLU A 29 -18.25 23.32 -1.81
N TYR A 30 -18.60 22.13 -1.33
CA TYR A 30 -18.40 21.75 0.07
C TYR A 30 -16.92 21.77 0.45
N ILE A 31 -16.05 21.23 -0.42
CA ILE A 31 -14.59 21.18 -0.18
C ILE A 31 -14.00 22.59 -0.29
N PHE A 32 -14.38 23.39 -1.28
CA PHE A 32 -13.90 24.77 -1.42
C PHE A 32 -14.24 25.62 -0.20
N LYS A 33 -15.45 25.49 0.32
CA LYS A 33 -15.87 26.16 1.54
C LYS A 33 -15.05 25.69 2.75
N ALA A 34 -14.83 24.39 2.89
CA ALA A 34 -14.03 23.84 3.97
C ALA A 34 -12.57 24.34 3.92
N GLN A 35 -11.99 24.43 2.71
CA GLN A 35 -10.66 25.01 2.52
C GLN A 35 -10.61 26.50 2.86
N ALA A 36 -11.61 27.27 2.41
CA ALA A 36 -11.71 28.70 2.71
C ALA A 36 -11.85 28.97 4.22
N GLU A 37 -12.50 28.06 4.95
CA GLU A 37 -12.62 28.08 6.40
C GLU A 37 -11.37 27.57 7.13
N GLY A 38 -10.30 27.18 6.42
CA GLY A 38 -9.05 26.67 6.98
C GLY A 38 -9.16 25.28 7.61
N LYS A 39 -10.16 24.51 7.24
CA LYS A 39 -10.33 23.13 7.72
C LYS A 39 -9.26 22.21 7.17
N LYS A 40 -8.79 21.27 8.00
CA LYS A 40 -7.93 20.18 7.57
C LYS A 40 -8.77 19.10 6.90
N ILE A 41 -8.36 18.71 5.70
CA ILE A 41 -9.06 17.70 4.89
C ILE A 41 -8.10 16.53 4.70
N LEU A 42 -8.57 15.32 5.01
CA LEU A 42 -7.86 14.07 4.73
C LEU A 42 -8.59 13.35 3.59
N ALA A 43 -7.90 13.17 2.46
CA ALA A 43 -8.36 12.32 1.38
C ALA A 43 -7.74 10.92 1.53
N GLU A 44 -8.57 9.91 1.63
CA GLU A 44 -8.14 8.51 1.72
C GLU A 44 -8.41 7.82 0.38
N GLY A 45 -7.34 7.31 -0.25
CA GLY A 45 -7.42 6.49 -1.44
C GLY A 45 -7.65 5.02 -1.10
N ALA A 46 -7.89 4.22 -2.13
CA ALA A 46 -8.05 2.78 -2.02
C ALA A 46 -7.08 2.05 -2.97
N GLN A 47 -6.96 0.73 -2.83
CA GLN A 47 -6.11 -0.17 -3.60
C GLN A 47 -4.61 0.14 -3.39
N GLY A 48 -3.87 0.38 -4.45
CA GLY A 48 -2.44 0.69 -4.40
C GLY A 48 -1.90 1.20 -5.73
N SER A 49 -0.75 1.86 -5.71
CA SER A 49 -0.19 2.56 -6.87
C SER A 49 0.02 1.66 -8.11
N LEU A 50 0.44 0.41 -7.92
CA LEU A 50 0.61 -0.54 -9.04
C LEU A 50 -0.70 -1.10 -9.60
N LEU A 51 -1.84 -0.75 -9.00
CA LEU A 51 -3.20 -1.05 -9.50
C LEU A 51 -3.86 0.15 -10.17
N ASP A 52 -3.18 1.31 -10.25
CA ASP A 52 -3.69 2.49 -10.94
C ASP A 52 -3.94 2.20 -12.42
N ILE A 53 -5.07 2.72 -12.96
CA ILE A 53 -5.49 2.45 -14.35
C ILE A 53 -4.48 2.94 -15.38
N ASP A 54 -3.78 4.04 -15.10
CA ASP A 54 -2.84 4.68 -16.02
C ASP A 54 -1.38 4.31 -15.73
N PHE A 55 -1.01 4.20 -14.45
CA PHE A 55 0.38 4.04 -13.98
C PHE A 55 0.66 2.66 -13.37
N GLY A 56 -0.34 1.80 -13.27
CA GLY A 56 -0.20 0.45 -12.72
C GLY A 56 0.29 -0.56 -13.74
N THR A 57 0.32 -1.82 -13.31
CA THR A 57 0.77 -2.97 -14.11
C THR A 57 -0.33 -3.47 -15.05
N TYR A 58 -0.73 -2.64 -16.02
CA TYR A 58 -1.77 -2.98 -16.99
C TYR A 58 -1.46 -4.31 -17.72
N PRO A 59 -2.45 -5.21 -17.96
CA PRO A 59 -3.89 -5.04 -17.69
C PRO A 59 -4.35 -5.45 -16.26
N PHE A 60 -3.44 -5.75 -15.36
CA PHE A 60 -3.73 -6.21 -14.00
C PHE A 60 -3.89 -5.01 -13.04
N VAL A 61 -4.86 -4.16 -13.32
CA VAL A 61 -5.14 -2.90 -12.63
C VAL A 61 -6.61 -2.82 -12.20
N THR A 62 -6.96 -1.81 -11.41
CA THR A 62 -8.35 -1.46 -11.13
C THR A 62 -8.85 -0.43 -12.14
N SER A 63 -10.16 -0.18 -12.18
CA SER A 63 -10.79 0.76 -13.11
C SER A 63 -10.80 2.21 -12.60
N SER A 64 -9.88 2.57 -11.70
CA SER A 64 -9.80 3.90 -11.10
C SER A 64 -8.35 4.36 -10.94
N ASN A 65 -8.18 5.69 -10.77
CA ASN A 65 -6.89 6.26 -10.40
C ASN A 65 -6.68 6.06 -8.89
N THR A 66 -5.64 5.31 -8.55
CA THR A 66 -5.28 4.97 -7.15
C THR A 66 -4.11 5.80 -6.62
N THR A 67 -3.49 6.61 -7.47
CA THR A 67 -2.43 7.55 -7.09
C THR A 67 -3.00 8.78 -6.39
N ALA A 68 -2.13 9.57 -5.75
CA ALA A 68 -2.52 10.83 -5.10
C ALA A 68 -3.23 11.81 -6.06
N ALA A 69 -2.94 11.75 -7.36
CA ALA A 69 -3.63 12.51 -8.39
C ALA A 69 -5.12 12.16 -8.47
N GLY A 70 -5.50 10.93 -8.09
CA GLY A 70 -6.90 10.51 -8.00
C GLY A 70 -7.73 11.32 -7.00
N ALA A 71 -7.11 11.87 -5.96
CA ALA A 71 -7.79 12.80 -5.06
C ALA A 71 -8.14 14.12 -5.76
N CYS A 72 -7.28 14.61 -6.66
CA CYS A 72 -7.56 15.82 -7.43
C CYS A 72 -8.72 15.61 -8.40
N THR A 73 -8.70 14.52 -9.17
CA THR A 73 -9.73 14.23 -10.17
C THR A 73 -11.06 13.78 -9.55
N GLY A 74 -10.99 13.03 -8.45
CA GLY A 74 -12.18 12.48 -7.77
C GLY A 74 -12.92 13.49 -6.90
N LEU A 75 -12.22 14.49 -6.37
CA LEU A 75 -12.79 15.51 -5.47
C LEU A 75 -12.85 16.90 -6.08
N GLY A 76 -12.39 17.09 -7.31
CA GLY A 76 -12.34 18.41 -7.96
C GLY A 76 -11.36 19.38 -7.30
N VAL A 77 -10.28 18.88 -6.68
CA VAL A 77 -9.30 19.69 -5.95
C VAL A 77 -8.09 19.99 -6.82
N ALA A 78 -7.64 21.24 -6.83
CA ALA A 78 -6.46 21.64 -7.59
C ALA A 78 -5.19 20.97 -7.01
N PRO A 79 -4.25 20.49 -7.85
CA PRO A 79 -3.04 19.76 -7.39
C PRO A 79 -2.20 20.53 -6.37
N ASN A 80 -2.11 21.86 -6.48
CA ASN A 80 -1.37 22.70 -5.55
C ASN A 80 -2.04 22.87 -4.18
N LYS A 81 -3.20 22.22 -3.96
CA LYS A 81 -3.87 22.16 -2.66
C LYS A 81 -3.58 20.85 -1.91
N ILE A 82 -2.86 19.93 -2.53
CA ILE A 82 -2.33 18.74 -1.86
C ILE A 82 -1.01 19.12 -1.23
N GLU A 83 -0.99 19.31 0.09
CA GLU A 83 0.20 19.75 0.82
C GLU A 83 1.08 18.59 1.26
N ARG A 84 0.45 17.45 1.62
CA ARG A 84 1.13 16.27 2.14
C ARG A 84 0.55 15.01 1.53
N VAL A 85 1.42 14.10 1.14
CA VAL A 85 1.04 12.77 0.65
C VAL A 85 1.65 11.72 1.58
N LEU A 86 0.80 11.01 2.30
CA LEU A 86 1.17 9.97 3.24
C LEU A 86 1.15 8.63 2.51
N GLY A 87 2.33 8.08 2.24
CA GLY A 87 2.48 6.77 1.60
C GLY A 87 2.40 5.64 2.61
N ILE A 88 1.47 4.70 2.42
CA ILE A 88 1.35 3.51 3.26
C ILE A 88 1.95 2.32 2.52
N PHE A 89 2.90 1.62 3.14
CA PHE A 89 3.49 0.40 2.59
C PHE A 89 3.71 -0.64 3.70
N LYS A 90 3.86 -1.89 3.33
CA LYS A 90 4.20 -2.96 4.27
C LYS A 90 5.72 -3.16 4.31
N ALA A 91 6.23 -3.67 5.42
CA ALA A 91 7.64 -4.06 5.53
C ALA A 91 8.06 -5.17 4.54
N TYR A 92 7.12 -5.77 3.83
CA TYR A 92 7.26 -6.75 2.75
C TYR A 92 6.22 -6.47 1.66
N THR A 93 6.30 -7.14 0.52
CA THR A 93 5.36 -6.90 -0.59
C THR A 93 4.24 -7.94 -0.60
N THR A 94 3.02 -7.50 -0.94
CA THR A 94 1.89 -8.40 -1.18
C THR A 94 1.13 -8.01 -2.43
N ARG A 95 0.55 -9.01 -3.11
CA ARG A 95 -0.32 -8.80 -4.25
C ARG A 95 -1.56 -9.68 -4.19
N VAL A 96 -2.71 -9.15 -4.59
CA VAL A 96 -3.95 -9.91 -4.79
C VAL A 96 -4.17 -10.12 -6.27
N GLY A 97 -4.51 -11.36 -6.65
CA GLY A 97 -4.81 -11.70 -8.04
C GLY A 97 -3.58 -11.81 -8.94
N SER A 98 -3.83 -11.83 -10.24
CA SER A 98 -2.82 -11.99 -11.27
C SER A 98 -2.00 -10.72 -11.48
N GLY A 99 -0.95 -10.83 -12.30
CA GLY A 99 -0.06 -9.75 -12.66
C GLY A 99 1.33 -9.89 -12.06
N PRO A 100 2.29 -9.08 -12.53
CA PRO A 100 3.70 -9.24 -12.20
C PRO A 100 3.97 -9.02 -10.72
N PHE A 101 4.83 -9.90 -10.19
CA PHE A 101 5.30 -9.84 -8.80
C PHE A 101 6.73 -10.38 -8.71
N PRO A 102 7.75 -9.61 -9.14
CA PRO A 102 9.13 -10.08 -9.24
C PRO A 102 9.72 -10.67 -7.98
N THR A 103 9.29 -10.20 -6.80
CA THR A 103 9.81 -10.64 -5.50
C THR A 103 8.94 -11.69 -4.82
N GLU A 104 7.96 -12.28 -5.52
CA GLU A 104 7.08 -13.32 -4.97
C GLU A 104 7.88 -14.52 -4.47
N LEU A 105 7.48 -15.08 -3.33
CA LEU A 105 8.08 -16.25 -2.70
C LEU A 105 7.12 -17.43 -2.74
N PHE A 106 7.64 -18.56 -3.19
CA PHE A 106 6.92 -19.85 -3.27
C PHE A 106 7.44 -20.87 -2.24
N ASP A 107 8.27 -20.41 -1.32
CA ASP A 107 8.94 -21.19 -0.29
C ASP A 107 8.28 -21.03 1.10
N GLU A 108 8.96 -21.56 2.12
CA GLU A 108 8.52 -21.51 3.52
C GLU A 108 8.48 -20.05 4.04
N ASP A 109 9.34 -19.17 3.55
CA ASP A 109 9.37 -17.75 3.94
C ASP A 109 8.10 -17.04 3.46
N GLY A 110 7.69 -17.26 2.22
CA GLY A 110 6.44 -16.72 1.67
C GLY A 110 5.21 -17.26 2.41
N ALA A 111 5.18 -18.56 2.69
CA ALA A 111 4.11 -19.20 3.44
C ALA A 111 4.02 -18.64 4.88
N ARG A 112 5.16 -18.42 5.53
CA ARG A 112 5.24 -17.81 6.85
C ARG A 112 4.73 -16.37 6.86
N MET A 113 5.14 -15.53 5.91
CA MET A 113 4.63 -14.16 5.77
C MET A 113 3.12 -14.15 5.60
N ALA A 114 2.57 -14.99 4.74
CA ALA A 114 1.14 -15.09 4.50
C ALA A 114 0.36 -15.49 5.76
N LYS A 115 0.88 -16.49 6.49
CA LYS A 115 0.24 -17.01 7.70
C LYS A 115 0.30 -16.00 8.85
N VAL A 116 1.50 -15.49 9.19
CA VAL A 116 1.71 -14.55 10.31
C VAL A 116 1.01 -13.21 10.01
N GLY A 117 1.13 -12.76 8.76
CA GLY A 117 0.51 -11.52 8.28
C GLY A 117 -0.99 -11.62 8.11
N ASN A 118 -1.61 -12.80 8.23
CA ASN A 118 -3.02 -13.04 7.93
C ASN A 118 -3.39 -12.43 6.56
N GLU A 119 -2.63 -12.81 5.53
CA GLU A 119 -2.70 -12.18 4.21
C GLU A 119 -3.85 -12.76 3.38
N PHE A 120 -5.06 -12.30 3.71
CA PHE A 120 -6.29 -12.58 3.00
C PHE A 120 -7.05 -11.28 2.72
N GLY A 121 -7.80 -11.25 1.64
CA GLY A 121 -8.69 -10.13 1.33
C GLY A 121 -9.82 -10.04 2.36
N ALA A 122 -10.00 -8.86 3.00
CA ALA A 122 -10.98 -8.69 4.05
C ALA A 122 -12.42 -9.01 3.60
N THR A 123 -12.77 -8.66 2.37
CA THR A 123 -14.12 -8.86 1.82
C THR A 123 -14.25 -10.19 1.08
N THR A 124 -13.25 -10.55 0.28
CA THR A 124 -13.33 -11.71 -0.63
C THR A 124 -12.71 -12.99 -0.07
N GLY A 125 -11.95 -12.90 1.03
CA GLY A 125 -11.20 -14.03 1.60
C GLY A 125 -10.08 -14.56 0.68
N ARG A 126 -9.81 -13.92 -0.46
CA ARG A 126 -8.77 -14.38 -1.39
C ARG A 126 -7.38 -14.28 -0.76
N PRO A 127 -6.55 -15.34 -0.89
CA PRO A 127 -5.18 -15.28 -0.40
C PRO A 127 -4.38 -14.22 -1.17
N ARG A 128 -3.50 -13.53 -0.45
CA ARG A 128 -2.53 -12.61 -1.04
C ARG A 128 -1.22 -13.35 -1.28
N ARG A 129 -0.64 -13.14 -2.43
CA ARG A 129 0.73 -13.52 -2.77
C ARG A 129 1.68 -12.68 -1.92
N CYS A 130 2.76 -13.27 -1.40
CA CYS A 130 3.71 -12.60 -0.50
C CYS A 130 5.12 -12.71 -1.05
N GLY A 131 5.94 -11.70 -0.78
CA GLY A 131 7.34 -11.67 -1.19
C GLY A 131 8.15 -10.64 -0.42
N TRP A 132 9.47 -10.67 -0.59
CA TRP A 132 10.35 -9.67 -0.01
C TRP A 132 10.00 -8.27 -0.52
N LEU A 133 10.37 -7.25 0.27
CA LEU A 133 10.10 -5.86 -0.13
C LEU A 133 10.73 -5.55 -1.48
N ASP A 134 9.90 -5.11 -2.41
CA ASP A 134 10.32 -4.62 -3.71
C ASP A 134 10.56 -3.12 -3.64
N LEU A 135 11.81 -2.74 -3.40
CA LEU A 135 12.19 -1.34 -3.26
C LEU A 135 12.16 -0.61 -4.62
N VAL A 136 12.36 -1.32 -5.73
CA VAL A 136 12.24 -0.72 -7.08
C VAL A 136 10.81 -0.27 -7.32
N ALA A 137 9.84 -1.14 -7.03
CA ALA A 137 8.43 -0.81 -7.13
C ALA A 137 8.00 0.27 -6.11
N LEU A 138 8.56 0.24 -4.89
CA LEU A 138 8.27 1.25 -3.88
C LEU A 138 8.84 2.63 -4.26
N LYS A 139 10.06 2.71 -4.83
CA LYS A 139 10.62 3.95 -5.38
C LYS A 139 9.71 4.55 -6.45
N TYR A 140 9.25 3.72 -7.37
CA TYR A 140 8.29 4.14 -8.39
C TYR A 140 7.00 4.69 -7.77
N ALA A 141 6.41 3.96 -6.81
CA ALA A 141 5.21 4.41 -6.13
C ALA A 141 5.41 5.74 -5.39
N VAL A 142 6.53 5.92 -4.70
CA VAL A 142 6.90 7.19 -4.04
C VAL A 142 6.96 8.35 -5.04
N GLN A 143 7.58 8.12 -6.20
CA GLN A 143 7.75 9.14 -7.24
C GLN A 143 6.44 9.57 -7.88
N ILE A 144 5.61 8.62 -8.33
CA ILE A 144 4.36 8.95 -9.03
C ILE A 144 3.31 9.59 -8.13
N ASN A 145 3.40 9.35 -6.81
CA ASN A 145 2.50 9.94 -5.83
C ASN A 145 3.04 11.24 -5.21
N GLY A 146 4.32 11.56 -5.38
CA GLY A 146 4.94 12.67 -4.67
C GLY A 146 4.88 12.50 -3.15
N VAL A 147 5.15 11.29 -2.66
CA VAL A 147 5.06 10.95 -1.23
C VAL A 147 5.99 11.84 -0.41
N THR A 148 5.45 12.47 0.62
CA THR A 148 6.18 13.34 1.53
C THR A 148 6.60 12.64 2.82
N GLU A 149 5.85 11.64 3.23
CA GLU A 149 6.08 10.85 4.45
C GLU A 149 5.58 9.43 4.23
N LEU A 150 6.24 8.47 4.86
CA LEU A 150 5.90 7.04 4.78
C LEU A 150 5.41 6.50 6.13
N MET A 151 4.51 5.54 6.02
CA MET A 151 4.01 4.71 7.12
C MET A 151 4.31 3.25 6.81
N MET A 152 5.22 2.63 7.55
CA MET A 152 5.56 1.23 7.40
C MET A 152 4.65 0.35 8.24
N MET A 153 3.88 -0.49 7.58
CA MET A 153 2.95 -1.42 8.22
C MET A 153 3.54 -2.80 8.36
N LYS A 154 3.04 -3.55 9.35
CA LYS A 154 3.32 -4.98 9.51
C LYS A 154 4.80 -5.33 9.71
N ALA A 155 5.56 -4.49 10.42
CA ALA A 155 6.95 -4.80 10.77
C ALA A 155 7.05 -6.04 11.68
N ASP A 156 6.03 -6.32 12.48
CA ASP A 156 5.89 -7.49 13.35
C ASP A 156 5.89 -8.82 12.58
N VAL A 157 5.37 -8.83 11.35
CA VAL A 157 5.32 -10.05 10.51
C VAL A 157 6.71 -10.58 10.16
N LEU A 158 7.69 -9.69 10.05
CA LEU A 158 9.07 -10.05 9.78
C LEU A 158 9.87 -10.41 11.05
N SER A 159 9.27 -10.37 12.24
CA SER A 159 9.93 -10.81 13.47
C SER A 159 10.28 -12.30 13.41
N GLY A 160 11.53 -12.62 13.78
CA GLY A 160 12.05 -13.98 13.81
C GLY A 160 12.59 -14.50 12.48
N PHE A 161 12.77 -13.65 11.47
CA PHE A 161 13.67 -13.93 10.36
C PHE A 161 15.10 -13.55 10.75
N ASP A 162 16.05 -14.42 10.47
CA ASP A 162 17.48 -14.16 10.74
C ASP A 162 18.03 -13.10 9.77
N ASN A 163 17.65 -13.21 8.51
CA ASN A 163 17.97 -12.25 7.46
C ASN A 163 16.70 -11.84 6.72
N ILE A 164 16.64 -10.59 6.32
CA ILE A 164 15.57 -9.98 5.53
C ILE A 164 16.18 -9.54 4.22
N LYS A 165 15.49 -9.78 3.10
CA LYS A 165 15.93 -9.37 1.78
C LYS A 165 15.12 -8.20 1.28
N VAL A 166 15.80 -7.25 0.65
CA VAL A 166 15.19 -6.08 -0.02
C VAL A 166 15.63 -6.10 -1.48
N CYS A 167 14.68 -6.13 -2.40
CA CYS A 167 14.99 -6.06 -3.83
C CYS A 167 15.36 -4.63 -4.20
N THR A 168 16.63 -4.39 -4.50
CA THR A 168 17.19 -3.06 -4.79
C THR A 168 17.37 -2.78 -6.28
N ALA A 169 17.35 -3.83 -7.10
CA ALA A 169 17.45 -3.76 -8.56
C ALA A 169 16.82 -4.99 -9.20
N TYR A 170 16.60 -4.95 -10.50
CA TYR A 170 16.26 -6.12 -11.30
C TYR A 170 17.36 -6.40 -12.32
N LYS A 171 17.61 -7.68 -12.59
CA LYS A 171 18.22 -8.09 -13.85
C LYS A 171 17.08 -8.30 -14.84
N TYR A 172 16.99 -7.41 -15.83
CA TYR A 172 15.92 -7.42 -16.84
C TYR A 172 16.51 -7.52 -18.23
N LYS A 173 16.13 -8.57 -18.98
CA LYS A 173 16.66 -8.85 -20.33
C LYS A 173 18.21 -8.84 -20.40
N GLY A 174 18.86 -9.24 -19.31
CA GLY A 174 20.32 -9.33 -19.19
C GLY A 174 21.01 -8.09 -18.62
N GLU A 175 20.33 -6.97 -18.47
CA GLU A 175 20.84 -5.72 -17.92
C GLU A 175 20.35 -5.51 -16.48
N GLU A 176 21.17 -4.88 -15.64
CA GLU A 176 20.77 -4.44 -14.31
C GLU A 176 20.06 -3.08 -14.41
N ILE A 177 18.84 -3.00 -13.87
CA ILE A 177 18.03 -1.79 -13.83
C ILE A 177 17.53 -1.51 -12.42
N GLN A 178 17.39 -0.20 -12.07
CA GLN A 178 16.89 0.27 -10.78
C GLN A 178 15.57 1.02 -10.91
N HIS A 179 14.86 0.85 -11.99
CA HIS A 179 13.56 1.43 -12.25
C HIS A 179 12.56 0.35 -12.65
N LEU A 180 11.29 0.60 -12.40
CA LEU A 180 10.21 -0.29 -12.81
C LEU A 180 10.06 -0.21 -14.33
N PRO A 181 10.24 -1.31 -15.08
CA PRO A 181 10.05 -1.28 -16.52
C PRO A 181 8.56 -1.09 -16.85
N TYR A 182 8.27 -0.37 -17.94
CA TYR A 182 6.90 -0.11 -18.38
C TYR A 182 6.09 -1.40 -18.59
N ASN A 183 6.71 -2.39 -19.23
CA ASN A 183 6.14 -3.72 -19.39
C ASN A 183 6.98 -4.72 -18.59
N ILE A 184 6.42 -5.24 -17.52
CA ILE A 184 7.09 -6.24 -16.67
C ILE A 184 6.78 -7.63 -17.23
N GLU A 185 7.68 -8.14 -18.05
CA GLU A 185 7.65 -9.51 -18.52
C GLU A 185 8.39 -10.39 -17.50
N GLU A 186 7.63 -11.06 -16.61
CA GLU A 186 8.18 -11.77 -15.43
C GLU A 186 9.25 -12.80 -15.81
N GLU A 187 9.16 -13.43 -16.98
CA GLU A 187 10.15 -14.39 -17.49
C GLU A 187 11.54 -13.80 -17.69
N TYR A 188 11.65 -12.48 -17.84
CA TYR A 188 12.92 -11.76 -18.05
C TYR A 188 13.36 -10.97 -16.82
N VAL A 189 12.60 -11.00 -15.72
CA VAL A 189 12.91 -10.27 -14.50
C VAL A 189 13.47 -11.21 -13.44
N THR A 190 14.67 -10.91 -12.95
CA THR A 190 15.23 -11.55 -11.77
C THR A 190 15.51 -10.49 -10.73
N PRO A 191 14.91 -10.56 -9.53
CA PRO A 191 15.17 -9.59 -8.48
C PRO A 191 16.60 -9.75 -7.92
N LEU A 192 17.26 -8.63 -7.70
CA LEU A 192 18.58 -8.55 -7.07
C LEU A 192 18.39 -8.00 -5.65
N TYR A 193 18.88 -8.75 -4.67
CA TYR A 193 18.62 -8.49 -3.26
C TYR A 193 19.83 -7.96 -2.52
N THR A 194 19.57 -6.98 -1.65
CA THR A 194 20.43 -6.65 -0.53
C THR A 194 19.92 -7.39 0.71
N GLU A 195 20.80 -8.10 1.41
CA GLU A 195 20.45 -8.80 2.64
C GLU A 195 20.75 -7.93 3.87
N MET A 196 19.81 -7.92 4.81
CA MET A 196 19.90 -7.20 6.06
C MET A 196 19.63 -8.15 7.23
N LYS A 197 20.17 -7.85 8.41
CA LYS A 197 19.85 -8.61 9.62
C LYS A 197 18.42 -8.40 10.04
N GLY A 198 17.73 -9.50 10.32
CA GLY A 198 16.38 -9.48 10.85
C GLY A 198 16.34 -9.17 12.35
N TRP A 199 15.14 -9.17 12.89
CA TRP A 199 14.87 -8.95 14.31
C TRP A 199 14.03 -10.08 14.89
N SER A 200 14.38 -10.51 16.11
CA SER A 200 13.68 -11.61 16.81
C SER A 200 12.74 -11.12 17.92
N LYS A 201 12.79 -9.81 18.24
CA LYS A 201 11.98 -9.23 19.30
C LYS A 201 10.50 -9.24 18.93
N ASP A 202 9.64 -9.60 19.89
CA ASP A 202 8.19 -9.42 19.76
C ASP A 202 7.88 -7.92 19.76
N LEU A 203 7.54 -7.39 18.59
CA LEU A 203 7.26 -5.96 18.42
C LEU A 203 5.89 -5.56 18.96
N THR A 204 4.96 -6.51 19.10
CA THR A 204 3.55 -6.21 19.43
C THR A 204 3.36 -5.59 20.83
N LYS A 205 4.38 -5.67 21.67
CA LYS A 205 4.40 -5.12 23.03
C LYS A 205 5.08 -3.76 23.14
N LEU A 206 5.63 -3.25 22.03
CA LEU A 206 6.35 -1.99 22.01
C LEU A 206 5.37 -0.82 21.83
N SER A 207 5.71 0.30 22.44
CA SER A 207 4.90 1.51 22.37
C SER A 207 5.68 2.78 22.04
N LYS A 208 7.02 2.71 22.05
CA LYS A 208 7.90 3.85 21.81
C LYS A 208 8.97 3.55 20.78
N ALA A 209 9.41 4.57 20.06
CA ALA A 209 10.42 4.45 19.02
C ALA A 209 11.79 3.97 19.56
N GLU A 210 12.14 4.37 20.78
CA GLU A 210 13.40 4.00 21.44
C GLU A 210 13.47 2.50 21.78
N GLU A 211 12.33 1.81 21.80
CA GLU A 211 12.21 0.38 22.10
C GLU A 211 12.42 -0.50 20.87
N LEU A 212 12.40 0.10 19.66
CA LEU A 212 12.59 -0.65 18.42
C LEU A 212 13.98 -1.31 18.39
N PRO A 213 14.07 -2.58 17.91
CA PRO A 213 15.37 -3.25 17.75
C PRO A 213 16.32 -2.45 16.84
N ALA A 214 17.61 -2.49 17.16
CA ALA A 214 18.62 -1.82 16.32
C ALA A 214 18.55 -2.26 14.86
N THR A 215 18.40 -3.57 14.61
CA THR A 215 18.29 -4.12 13.24
C THR A 215 17.04 -3.64 12.49
N LEU A 216 15.92 -3.38 13.19
CA LEU A 216 14.75 -2.76 12.57
C LEU A 216 15.01 -1.28 12.27
N ASN A 217 15.71 -0.56 13.16
CA ASN A 217 16.12 0.81 12.90
C ASN A 217 17.09 0.89 11.72
N ASP A 218 18.03 -0.05 11.58
CA ASP A 218 18.93 -0.14 10.43
C ASP A 218 18.14 -0.38 9.11
N TYR A 219 17.13 -1.26 9.16
CA TYR A 219 16.24 -1.51 8.03
C TYR A 219 15.48 -0.24 7.63
N ILE A 220 14.91 0.46 8.60
CA ILE A 220 14.19 1.72 8.37
C ILE A 220 15.13 2.79 7.80
N ALA A 221 16.31 2.98 8.40
CA ALA A 221 17.30 3.96 7.94
C ALA A 221 17.75 3.68 6.50
N PHE A 222 17.99 2.40 6.17
CA PHE A 222 18.30 1.99 4.80
C PHE A 222 17.19 2.36 3.81
N LEU A 223 15.92 2.11 4.16
CA LEU A 223 14.80 2.46 3.30
C LEU A 223 14.66 3.98 3.16
N GLU A 224 14.78 4.74 4.25
CA GLU A 224 14.73 6.21 4.24
C GLU A 224 15.83 6.81 3.33
N GLU A 225 17.05 6.28 3.42
CA GLU A 225 18.16 6.68 2.54
C GLU A 225 17.86 6.39 1.08
N GLN A 226 17.37 5.19 0.76
CA GLN A 226 17.08 4.76 -0.60
C GLN A 226 15.89 5.49 -1.24
N LEU A 227 14.91 5.89 -0.44
CA LEU A 227 13.67 6.54 -0.90
C LEU A 227 13.77 8.08 -0.82
N ASN A 228 14.70 8.63 -0.04
CA ASN A 228 14.79 10.04 0.32
C ASN A 228 13.46 10.59 0.89
N VAL A 229 12.75 9.76 1.64
CA VAL A 229 11.46 10.08 2.28
C VAL A 229 11.45 9.49 3.69
N PRO A 230 11.09 10.28 4.74
CA PRO A 230 11.08 9.79 6.11
C PRO A 230 9.94 8.80 6.36
N ILE A 231 10.23 7.74 7.12
CA ILE A 231 9.24 6.81 7.66
C ILE A 231 8.84 7.30 9.05
N LYS A 232 7.70 7.96 9.14
CA LYS A 232 7.22 8.63 10.37
C LYS A 232 6.45 7.70 11.30
N ILE A 233 5.88 6.64 10.77
CA ILE A 233 5.03 5.72 11.52
C ILE A 233 5.44 4.30 11.21
N VAL A 234 5.52 3.47 12.25
CA VAL A 234 5.78 2.02 12.15
C VAL A 234 4.67 1.28 12.90
N SER A 235 3.91 0.46 12.19
CA SER A 235 2.95 -0.46 12.81
C SER A 235 3.68 -1.75 13.24
N VAL A 236 3.48 -2.10 14.49
CA VAL A 236 4.13 -3.23 15.17
C VAL A 236 3.14 -4.33 15.59
N GLY A 237 1.92 -4.27 15.07
CA GLY A 237 0.86 -5.24 15.29
C GLY A 237 -0.46 -4.82 14.63
N PRO A 238 -1.52 -5.66 14.74
CA PRO A 238 -2.80 -5.44 14.05
C PRO A 238 -3.70 -4.38 14.72
N ASP A 239 -3.47 -4.07 16.01
CA ASP A 239 -4.29 -3.11 16.74
C ASP A 239 -3.86 -1.67 16.41
N ARG A 240 -4.84 -0.75 16.35
CA ARG A 240 -4.59 0.68 16.09
C ARG A 240 -3.65 1.33 17.12
N LEU A 241 -3.58 0.79 18.33
CA LEU A 241 -2.68 1.27 19.38
C LEU A 241 -1.24 0.74 19.20
N GLN A 242 -1.04 -0.29 18.35
CA GLN A 242 0.27 -0.84 18.02
C GLN A 242 0.92 -0.06 16.86
N THR A 243 0.89 1.25 16.98
CA THR A 243 1.41 2.20 16.00
C THR A 243 2.39 3.13 16.70
N ILE A 244 3.66 3.09 16.26
CA ILE A 244 4.75 3.86 16.85
C ILE A 244 5.06 5.06 15.95
N HIS A 245 5.02 6.25 16.53
CA HIS A 245 5.46 7.50 15.89
C HIS A 245 6.96 7.69 16.11
N ARG A 246 7.66 8.08 15.03
CA ARG A 246 9.12 8.33 14.99
C ARG A 246 9.41 9.81 14.79
#